data_138ae9b5febbfb9071e2eedacd9979aa
#
_entry.id   138ae9b5febbfb9071e2eedacd9979aa
#
_cell.length_a   1.000
_cell.length_b   1.000
_cell.length_c   1.000
_cell.angle_alpha   90.00
_cell.angle_beta   90.00
_cell.angle_gamma   90.00
#
_symmetry.space_group_name_H-M   'P 1'
#
loop_
_entity.id
_entity.type
_entity.pdbx_description
1 polymer ?
#
loop_
_entity_poly.entity_id
_entity_poly.type
_entity_poly.pdbx_seq_one_letter_code
_entity_poly.pdbx_strand_id
1 'polypeptide(L)'
;VAQPFDPGSLQIKGEPVPLGEGLGVNNMGLASFTMSDTGVLAYRAGLSEGRQLLWFDRSGKETPALEEPGSYGDAWLSPDGRRLAFALTKGSEGSDIWIRDVARGVTSRFTFDAANEIDPVWSPDGRSLVYSARRKTMDLMLKDAAGTREAEVLLETDEDKYASEWSRDGKHLLFCSQGKDTGFDLWALPMSGDKKPFPVAKARFVELFGSFSPDGRYGTYFSDESGRMEVYVQ
;
A
#
# COMPACT_ATOMS: atom_id res chain seq x y z
N VAL A 1 7.23 9.07 -13.79
CA VAL A 1 8.62 8.89 -14.26
C VAL A 1 9.39 8.07 -13.24
N ALA A 2 10.39 7.29 -13.68
CA ALA A 2 11.41 6.69 -12.82
C ALA A 2 12.74 7.41 -13.07
N GLN A 3 13.52 7.53 -12.01
CA GLN A 3 14.84 8.15 -12.09
C GLN A 3 15.79 7.39 -11.17
N PRO A 4 17.03 7.09 -11.62
CA PRO A 4 18.00 6.42 -10.78
C PRO A 4 18.30 7.24 -9.52
N PHE A 5 18.30 6.57 -8.38
CA PHE A 5 18.66 7.15 -7.09
C PHE A 5 19.92 6.48 -6.54
N ASP A 6 20.87 7.29 -6.11
CA ASP A 6 22.08 6.80 -5.47
C ASP A 6 21.94 6.87 -3.93
N PRO A 7 21.73 5.73 -3.25
CA PRO A 7 21.55 5.71 -1.81
C PRO A 7 22.81 6.12 -1.03
N GLY A 8 23.99 6.05 -1.64
CA GLY A 8 25.25 6.44 -0.98
C GLY A 8 25.44 7.96 -0.88
N SER A 9 24.99 8.69 -1.89
CA SER A 9 25.06 10.16 -1.92
C SER A 9 23.70 10.85 -1.66
N LEU A 10 22.61 10.08 -1.51
CA LEU A 10 21.22 10.55 -1.38
C LEU A 10 20.82 11.49 -2.53
N GLN A 11 21.29 11.21 -3.75
CA GLN A 11 21.04 12.05 -4.91
C GLN A 11 20.33 11.29 -6.02
N ILE A 12 19.39 11.99 -6.65
CA ILE A 12 18.79 11.55 -7.90
C ILE A 12 19.83 11.72 -9.02
N LYS A 13 20.02 10.70 -9.85
CA LYS A 13 20.98 10.66 -10.95
C LYS A 13 20.30 10.37 -12.29
N GLY A 14 20.91 10.85 -13.38
CA GLY A 14 20.43 10.58 -14.73
C GLY A 14 19.17 11.33 -15.11
N GLU A 15 18.70 11.07 -16.32
CA GLU A 15 17.47 11.67 -16.85
C GLU A 15 16.24 10.89 -16.41
N PRO A 16 15.11 11.58 -16.14
CA PRO A 16 13.85 10.93 -15.79
C PRO A 16 13.31 10.11 -16.98
N VAL A 17 12.96 8.86 -16.73
CA VAL A 17 12.36 7.96 -17.73
C VAL A 17 10.85 7.90 -17.47
N PRO A 18 10.00 8.29 -18.44
CA PRO A 18 8.56 8.14 -18.29
C PRO A 18 8.20 6.63 -18.25
N LEU A 19 7.47 6.20 -17.24
CA LEU A 19 6.99 4.81 -17.10
C LEU A 19 5.57 4.63 -17.61
N GLY A 20 4.80 5.72 -17.71
CA GLY A 20 3.42 5.71 -18.16
C GLY A 20 2.79 7.09 -18.09
N GLU A 21 1.66 7.24 -18.75
CA GLU A 21 0.84 8.45 -18.77
C GLU A 21 -0.52 8.18 -18.09
N GLY A 22 -1.20 9.24 -17.64
CA GLY A 22 -2.55 9.12 -17.08
C GLY A 22 -2.64 8.46 -15.71
N LEU A 23 -1.56 8.47 -14.93
CA LEU A 23 -1.59 8.00 -13.54
C LEU A 23 -2.70 8.74 -12.76
N GLY A 24 -3.62 7.97 -12.21
CA GLY A 24 -4.60 8.49 -11.26
C GLY A 24 -3.93 8.91 -9.97
N VAL A 25 -4.18 10.14 -9.55
CA VAL A 25 -3.78 10.65 -8.25
C VAL A 25 -5.00 10.82 -7.34
N ASN A 26 -4.84 10.63 -6.05
CA ASN A 26 -5.89 10.94 -5.09
C ASN A 26 -6.01 12.45 -4.85
N ASN A 27 -6.94 12.86 -3.98
CA ASN A 27 -7.16 14.27 -3.65
C ASN A 27 -5.95 14.95 -2.99
N MET A 28 -4.96 14.18 -2.53
CA MET A 28 -3.70 14.66 -1.97
C MET A 28 -2.56 14.71 -3.01
N GLY A 29 -2.86 14.42 -4.29
CA GLY A 29 -1.88 14.42 -5.36
C GLY A 29 -0.99 13.18 -5.42
N LEU A 30 -1.34 12.12 -4.68
CA LEU A 30 -0.56 10.89 -4.58
C LEU A 30 -1.03 9.87 -5.60
N ALA A 31 -0.09 9.28 -6.34
CA ALA A 31 -0.35 8.20 -7.28
C ALA A 31 -0.30 6.84 -6.59
N SER A 32 -1.29 5.99 -6.85
CA SER A 32 -1.29 4.62 -6.36
C SER A 32 -0.59 3.71 -7.38
N PHE A 33 0.52 3.12 -7.00
CA PHE A 33 1.24 2.12 -7.79
C PHE A 33 1.91 1.08 -6.87
N THR A 34 2.20 -0.07 -7.41
CA THR A 34 2.97 -1.12 -6.75
C THR A 34 3.91 -1.79 -7.74
N MET A 35 5.05 -2.27 -7.27
CA MET A 35 6.05 -2.96 -8.09
C MET A 35 6.51 -4.24 -7.40
N SER A 36 6.59 -5.33 -8.17
CA SER A 36 7.17 -6.59 -7.68
C SER A 36 8.69 -6.57 -7.74
N ASP A 37 9.34 -7.45 -6.98
CA ASP A 37 10.80 -7.66 -7.06
C ASP A 37 11.26 -8.17 -8.43
N THR A 38 10.35 -8.75 -9.22
CA THR A 38 10.59 -9.19 -10.60
C THR A 38 10.48 -8.05 -11.63
N GLY A 39 10.17 -6.81 -11.19
CA GLY A 39 10.09 -5.62 -12.02
C GLY A 39 8.76 -5.43 -12.77
N VAL A 40 7.69 -6.08 -12.30
CA VAL A 40 6.32 -5.82 -12.78
C VAL A 40 5.77 -4.61 -12.03
N LEU A 41 5.31 -3.59 -12.78
CA LEU A 41 4.65 -2.41 -12.25
C LEU A 41 3.14 -2.51 -12.46
N ALA A 42 2.37 -2.27 -11.42
CA ALA A 42 0.93 -2.05 -11.50
C ALA A 42 0.58 -0.68 -10.95
N TYR A 43 -0.27 0.06 -11.61
CA TYR A 43 -0.75 1.35 -11.12
C TYR A 43 -2.20 1.63 -11.50
N ARG A 44 -2.77 2.60 -10.84
CA ARG A 44 -4.13 3.06 -11.08
C ARG A 44 -4.14 4.19 -12.10
N ALA A 45 -4.91 4.03 -13.20
CA ALA A 45 -5.13 5.07 -14.19
C ALA A 45 -6.54 5.69 -14.06
N GLY A 46 -6.68 6.96 -14.42
CA GLY A 46 -7.95 7.66 -14.51
C GLY A 46 -8.39 8.43 -13.25
N LEU A 47 -9.26 9.44 -13.46
CA LEU A 47 -9.76 10.37 -12.44
C LEU A 47 -11.28 10.32 -12.25
N SER A 48 -12.02 9.46 -12.97
CA SER A 48 -13.48 9.45 -12.97
C SER A 48 -14.08 8.07 -12.67
N GLU A 49 -15.38 8.00 -12.55
CA GLU A 49 -16.18 6.78 -12.33
C GLU A 49 -15.70 5.64 -13.24
N GLY A 50 -15.10 4.59 -12.64
CA GLY A 50 -14.52 3.48 -13.37
C GLY A 50 -13.01 3.58 -13.54
N ARG A 51 -12.28 3.39 -12.44
CA ARG A 51 -10.81 3.24 -12.44
C ARG A 51 -10.43 1.91 -13.06
N GLN A 52 -9.27 1.84 -13.71
CA GLN A 52 -8.74 0.60 -14.27
C GLN A 52 -7.36 0.30 -13.67
N LEU A 53 -7.12 -0.94 -13.32
CA LEU A 53 -5.79 -1.44 -12.97
C LEU A 53 -5.12 -1.95 -14.24
N LEU A 54 -3.92 -1.48 -14.51
CA LEU A 54 -3.15 -1.80 -15.72
C LEU A 54 -1.79 -2.40 -15.34
N TRP A 55 -1.34 -3.35 -16.14
CA TRP A 55 0.03 -3.82 -16.16
C TRP A 55 0.82 -3.01 -17.16
N PHE A 56 2.06 -2.70 -16.82
CA PHE A 56 3.04 -2.11 -17.72
C PHE A 56 4.26 -3.02 -17.80
N ASP A 57 4.70 -3.34 -19.01
CA ASP A 57 5.99 -3.94 -19.20
C ASP A 57 7.10 -2.86 -19.27
N ARG A 58 8.36 -3.30 -19.33
CA ARG A 58 9.51 -2.37 -19.40
C ARG A 58 9.56 -1.54 -20.68
N SER A 59 8.81 -1.89 -21.73
CA SER A 59 8.67 -1.11 -22.97
C SER A 59 7.57 -0.05 -22.86
N GLY A 60 6.82 -0.03 -21.75
CA GLY A 60 5.67 0.85 -21.56
C GLY A 60 4.38 0.33 -22.19
N LYS A 61 4.35 -0.93 -22.63
CA LYS A 61 3.14 -1.54 -23.18
C LYS A 61 2.14 -1.82 -22.05
N GLU A 62 0.94 -1.29 -22.23
CA GLU A 62 -0.17 -1.45 -21.30
C GLU A 62 -0.99 -2.71 -21.58
N THR A 63 -1.40 -3.40 -20.54
CA THR A 63 -2.41 -4.46 -20.59
C THR A 63 -3.31 -4.37 -19.37
N PRO A 64 -4.65 -4.58 -19.52
CA PRO A 64 -5.55 -4.56 -18.36
C PRO A 64 -5.16 -5.63 -17.32
N ALA A 65 -5.01 -5.21 -16.07
CA ALA A 65 -4.86 -6.12 -14.94
C ALA A 65 -6.21 -6.73 -14.56
N LEU A 66 -7.29 -5.98 -14.75
CA LEU A 66 -8.68 -6.40 -14.61
C LEU A 66 -9.45 -5.94 -15.85
N GLU A 67 -10.37 -6.78 -16.33
CA GLU A 67 -11.09 -6.52 -17.58
C GLU A 67 -12.08 -5.35 -17.46
N GLU A 68 -12.72 -5.21 -16.31
CA GLU A 68 -13.74 -4.18 -16.10
C GLU A 68 -13.22 -3.01 -15.28
N PRO A 69 -13.59 -1.77 -15.62
CA PRO A 69 -13.41 -0.63 -14.73
C PRO A 69 -14.21 -0.79 -13.43
N GLY A 70 -13.67 -0.28 -12.32
CA GLY A 70 -14.33 -0.38 -11.02
C GLY A 70 -13.82 0.67 -10.03
N SER A 71 -14.45 0.74 -8.86
CA SER A 71 -13.96 1.57 -7.76
C SER A 71 -12.82 0.88 -7.01
N TYR A 72 -11.68 0.72 -7.71
CA TYR A 72 -10.49 0.12 -7.14
C TYR A 72 -9.78 1.10 -6.20
N GLY A 73 -9.43 0.62 -5.01
CA GLY A 73 -8.54 1.27 -4.05
C GLY A 73 -7.08 0.90 -4.29
N ASP A 74 -6.31 0.85 -3.21
CA ASP A 74 -4.90 0.48 -3.27
C ASP A 74 -4.72 -1.00 -3.65
N ALA A 75 -3.65 -1.25 -4.41
CA ALA A 75 -3.36 -2.55 -4.97
C ALA A 75 -1.88 -2.89 -4.75
N TRP A 76 -1.62 -4.12 -4.29
CA TRP A 76 -0.29 -4.61 -3.98
C TRP A 76 -0.03 -5.99 -4.59
N LEU A 77 1.09 -6.09 -5.31
CA LEU A 77 1.60 -7.37 -5.78
C LEU A 77 2.21 -8.16 -4.62
N SER A 78 1.96 -9.49 -4.62
CA SER A 78 2.72 -10.38 -3.77
C SER A 78 4.21 -10.33 -4.13
N PRO A 79 5.14 -10.60 -3.19
CA PRO A 79 6.58 -10.53 -3.46
C PRO A 79 7.04 -11.39 -4.64
N ASP A 80 6.38 -12.52 -4.89
CA ASP A 80 6.65 -13.39 -6.02
C ASP A 80 5.99 -12.92 -7.35
N GLY A 81 5.21 -11.83 -7.32
CA GLY A 81 4.49 -11.28 -8.47
C GLY A 81 3.33 -12.14 -9.00
N ARG A 82 2.93 -13.20 -8.28
CA ARG A 82 1.90 -14.13 -8.76
C ARG A 82 0.48 -13.75 -8.37
N ARG A 83 0.32 -12.91 -7.36
CA ARG A 83 -0.99 -12.48 -6.86
C ARG A 83 -1.04 -10.97 -6.71
N LEU A 84 -2.17 -10.38 -7.07
CA LEU A 84 -2.46 -8.97 -6.84
C LEU A 84 -3.57 -8.89 -5.81
N ALA A 85 -3.30 -8.28 -4.66
CA ALA A 85 -4.33 -7.91 -3.69
C ALA A 85 -4.76 -6.46 -3.93
N PHE A 86 -6.05 -6.19 -3.86
CA PHE A 86 -6.59 -4.85 -4.07
C PHE A 86 -7.90 -4.65 -3.32
N ALA A 87 -8.18 -3.41 -2.93
CA ALA A 87 -9.47 -3.03 -2.40
C ALA A 87 -10.45 -2.75 -3.55
N LEU A 88 -11.68 -3.22 -3.44
CA LEU A 88 -12.74 -2.97 -4.42
C LEU A 88 -14.03 -2.60 -3.70
N THR A 89 -14.51 -1.39 -3.99
CA THR A 89 -15.82 -0.91 -3.53
C THR A 89 -16.91 -1.36 -4.50
N LYS A 90 -17.91 -2.07 -4.02
CA LYS A 90 -19.08 -2.47 -4.80
C LYS A 90 -20.36 -1.84 -4.23
N GLY A 91 -20.95 -0.91 -4.99
CA GLY A 91 -22.18 -0.23 -4.57
C GLY A 91 -22.00 0.56 -3.27
N SER A 92 -22.96 0.46 -2.35
CA SER A 92 -22.97 1.15 -1.06
C SER A 92 -22.48 0.29 0.11
N GLU A 93 -22.00 -0.93 -0.13
CA GLU A 93 -21.66 -1.90 0.90
C GLU A 93 -20.27 -1.70 1.52
N GLY A 94 -19.48 -0.76 0.97
CA GLY A 94 -18.09 -0.53 1.38
C GLY A 94 -17.09 -1.24 0.48
N SER A 95 -15.83 -1.29 0.92
CA SER A 95 -14.73 -1.93 0.19
C SER A 95 -14.38 -3.26 0.83
N ASP A 96 -14.12 -4.26 0.01
CA ASP A 96 -13.53 -5.53 0.41
C ASP A 96 -12.15 -5.70 -0.22
N ILE A 97 -11.34 -6.57 0.38
CA ILE A 97 -10.09 -7.02 -0.23
C ILE A 97 -10.38 -8.19 -1.17
N TRP A 98 -9.82 -8.09 -2.37
CA TRP A 98 -9.87 -9.11 -3.42
C TRP A 98 -8.46 -9.54 -3.79
N ILE A 99 -8.31 -10.78 -4.22
CA ILE A 99 -7.04 -11.33 -4.70
C ILE A 99 -7.24 -11.87 -6.11
N ARG A 100 -6.34 -11.45 -7.02
CA ARG A 100 -6.23 -11.99 -8.38
C ARG A 100 -4.99 -12.88 -8.49
N ASP A 101 -5.18 -14.10 -8.97
CA ASP A 101 -4.09 -14.92 -9.50
C ASP A 101 -3.70 -14.37 -10.87
N VAL A 102 -2.48 -13.85 -10.99
CA VAL A 102 -2.01 -13.14 -12.19
C VAL A 102 -1.92 -14.09 -13.39
N ALA A 103 -1.43 -15.32 -13.19
CA ALA A 103 -1.25 -16.28 -14.27
C ALA A 103 -2.57 -16.89 -14.75
N ARG A 104 -3.50 -17.18 -13.83
CA ARG A 104 -4.79 -17.78 -14.15
C ARG A 104 -5.86 -16.77 -14.53
N GLY A 105 -5.66 -15.50 -14.22
CA GLY A 105 -6.66 -14.46 -14.42
C GLY A 105 -7.88 -14.56 -13.50
N VAL A 106 -7.83 -15.42 -12.48
CA VAL A 106 -8.96 -15.64 -11.57
C VAL A 106 -8.90 -14.62 -10.42
N THR A 107 -10.03 -13.95 -10.19
CA THR A 107 -10.20 -12.99 -9.08
C THR A 107 -11.19 -13.56 -8.07
N SER A 108 -10.84 -13.54 -6.80
CA SER A 108 -11.69 -14.00 -5.69
C SER A 108 -11.76 -12.96 -4.58
N ARG A 109 -12.94 -12.86 -3.95
CA ARG A 109 -13.10 -12.05 -2.74
C ARG A 109 -12.34 -12.72 -1.59
N PHE A 110 -11.56 -11.94 -0.84
CA PHE A 110 -10.71 -12.43 0.23
C PHE A 110 -11.28 -12.12 1.61
N THR A 111 -11.92 -10.97 1.77
CA THR A 111 -12.59 -10.58 3.01
C THR A 111 -14.10 -10.51 2.80
N PHE A 112 -14.89 -10.75 3.86
CA PHE A 112 -16.33 -10.94 3.77
C PHE A 112 -17.10 -10.20 4.86
N ASP A 113 -16.41 -9.44 5.71
CA ASP A 113 -17.05 -8.69 6.78
C ASP A 113 -17.83 -7.49 6.22
N ALA A 114 -18.85 -7.05 6.96
CA ALA A 114 -19.64 -5.86 6.59
C ALA A 114 -18.88 -4.54 6.89
N ALA A 115 -17.56 -4.60 6.95
CA ALA A 115 -16.69 -3.48 7.24
C ALA A 115 -16.13 -2.88 5.94
N ASN A 116 -15.59 -1.67 6.03
CA ASN A 116 -14.81 -1.09 4.95
C ASN A 116 -13.35 -1.53 5.11
N GLU A 117 -12.86 -2.34 4.18
CA GLU A 117 -11.54 -2.96 4.21
C GLU A 117 -10.70 -2.45 3.06
N ILE A 118 -9.53 -1.90 3.41
CA ILE A 118 -8.63 -1.17 2.50
C ILE A 118 -7.17 -1.47 2.81
N ASP A 119 -6.25 -0.96 2.01
CA ASP A 119 -4.79 -0.98 2.20
C ASP A 119 -4.22 -2.39 2.43
N PRO A 120 -4.44 -3.34 1.50
CA PRO A 120 -3.87 -4.68 1.66
C PRO A 120 -2.36 -4.65 1.49
N VAL A 121 -1.62 -5.23 2.44
CA VAL A 121 -0.15 -5.32 2.45
C VAL A 121 0.27 -6.77 2.61
N TRP A 122 1.07 -7.28 1.68
CA TRP A 122 1.60 -8.64 1.73
C TRP A 122 2.73 -8.79 2.76
N SER A 123 2.75 -9.93 3.46
CA SER A 123 3.96 -10.34 4.17
C SER A 123 5.08 -10.65 3.17
N PRO A 124 6.37 -10.49 3.56
CA PRO A 124 7.51 -10.71 2.67
C PRO A 124 7.60 -12.13 2.10
N ASP A 125 7.04 -13.10 2.81
CA ASP A 125 6.95 -14.50 2.34
C ASP A 125 5.69 -14.80 1.52
N GLY A 126 4.81 -13.79 1.35
CA GLY A 126 3.55 -13.90 0.62
C GLY A 126 2.50 -14.80 1.26
N ARG A 127 2.68 -15.23 2.52
CA ARG A 127 1.76 -16.15 3.20
C ARG A 127 0.64 -15.48 3.95
N SER A 128 0.75 -14.19 4.19
CA SER A 128 -0.24 -13.41 4.93
C SER A 128 -0.49 -12.05 4.29
N LEU A 129 -1.63 -11.48 4.60
CA LEU A 129 -2.01 -10.11 4.30
C LEU A 129 -2.34 -9.39 5.59
N VAL A 130 -1.80 -8.18 5.74
CA VAL A 130 -2.33 -7.16 6.65
C VAL A 130 -3.22 -6.24 5.84
N TYR A 131 -4.28 -5.74 6.43
CA TYR A 131 -5.17 -4.74 5.84
C TYR A 131 -5.81 -3.90 6.93
N SER A 132 -6.33 -2.74 6.56
CA SER A 132 -7.06 -1.84 7.43
C SER A 132 -8.55 -2.13 7.32
N ALA A 133 -9.24 -2.35 8.45
CA ALA A 133 -10.66 -2.67 8.48
C ALA A 133 -11.42 -1.74 9.43
N ARG A 134 -12.57 -1.19 8.98
CA ARG A 134 -13.45 -0.34 9.78
C ARG A 134 -14.22 -1.18 10.79
N ARG A 135 -13.87 -1.02 12.05
CA ARG A 135 -14.61 -1.57 13.19
C ARG A 135 -15.19 -0.39 13.98
N LYS A 136 -14.79 -0.18 15.22
CA LYS A 136 -15.03 1.08 15.96
C LYS A 136 -14.14 2.20 15.39
N THR A 137 -12.89 1.87 15.15
CA THR A 137 -11.88 2.65 14.42
C THR A 137 -11.41 1.85 13.20
N MET A 138 -10.55 2.42 12.37
CA MET A 138 -9.80 1.63 11.40
C MET A 138 -8.70 0.86 12.14
N ASP A 139 -8.81 -0.46 12.18
CA ASP A 139 -7.88 -1.34 12.85
C ASP A 139 -7.04 -2.14 11.87
N LEU A 140 -5.83 -2.55 12.28
CA LEU A 140 -5.01 -3.43 11.47
C LEU A 140 -5.42 -4.88 11.72
N MET A 141 -5.75 -5.57 10.63
CA MET A 141 -6.12 -6.99 10.62
C MET A 141 -5.04 -7.82 9.95
N LEU A 142 -4.87 -9.04 10.39
CA LEU A 142 -3.96 -10.03 9.79
C LEU A 142 -4.75 -11.26 9.37
N LYS A 143 -4.55 -11.73 8.13
CA LYS A 143 -5.19 -12.95 7.62
C LYS A 143 -4.20 -13.77 6.79
N ASP A 144 -4.29 -15.08 6.94
CA ASP A 144 -3.54 -16.02 6.09
C ASP A 144 -4.00 -15.92 4.63
N ALA A 145 -3.04 -15.82 3.72
CA ALA A 145 -3.30 -15.54 2.30
C ALA A 145 -3.95 -16.72 1.53
N ALA A 146 -4.02 -17.91 2.13
CA ALA A 146 -4.80 -19.01 1.60
C ALA A 146 -6.30 -18.89 1.97
N GLY A 147 -6.64 -17.95 2.87
CA GLY A 147 -8.03 -17.76 3.31
C GLY A 147 -8.59 -18.88 4.17
N THR A 148 -7.71 -19.73 4.74
CA THR A 148 -8.12 -20.93 5.49
C THR A 148 -8.47 -20.63 6.94
N ARG A 149 -8.13 -19.44 7.42
CA ARG A 149 -8.38 -18.99 8.80
C ARG A 149 -9.13 -17.67 8.79
N GLU A 150 -9.89 -17.45 9.85
CA GLU A 150 -10.47 -16.13 10.12
C GLU A 150 -9.38 -15.08 10.32
N ALA A 151 -9.71 -13.82 10.04
CA ALA A 151 -8.82 -12.70 10.30
C ALA A 151 -8.68 -12.48 11.81
N GLU A 152 -7.46 -12.14 12.23
CA GLU A 152 -7.18 -11.74 13.61
C GLU A 152 -6.88 -10.24 13.70
N VAL A 153 -7.21 -9.63 14.81
CA VAL A 153 -6.85 -8.24 15.11
C VAL A 153 -5.35 -8.19 15.38
N LEU A 154 -4.62 -7.49 14.53
CA LEU A 154 -3.18 -7.28 14.68
C LEU A 154 -2.88 -6.10 15.61
N LEU A 155 -3.60 -4.99 15.44
CA LEU A 155 -3.47 -3.79 16.27
C LEU A 155 -4.81 -3.03 16.35
N GLU A 156 -5.30 -2.83 17.56
CA GLU A 156 -6.48 -2.02 17.89
C GLU A 156 -6.08 -0.89 18.84
N THR A 157 -6.52 0.34 18.56
CA THR A 157 -6.37 1.52 19.43
C THR A 157 -7.58 2.43 19.26
N ASP A 158 -7.63 3.56 19.97
CA ASP A 158 -8.68 4.57 19.79
C ASP A 158 -8.49 5.49 18.56
N GLU A 159 -7.46 5.26 17.77
CA GLU A 159 -7.13 6.03 16.57
C GLU A 159 -7.32 5.19 15.31
N ASP A 160 -7.64 5.82 14.18
CA ASP A 160 -7.69 5.16 12.87
C ASP A 160 -6.27 4.81 12.40
N LYS A 161 -6.07 3.58 11.91
CA LYS A 161 -4.78 3.05 11.44
C LYS A 161 -4.88 2.55 10.00
N TYR A 162 -3.88 2.89 9.19
CA TYR A 162 -3.81 2.57 7.77
C TYR A 162 -2.49 1.87 7.46
N ALA A 163 -2.56 0.62 7.01
CA ALA A 163 -1.37 -0.16 6.67
C ALA A 163 -0.63 0.48 5.49
N SER A 164 0.71 0.49 5.55
CA SER A 164 1.53 1.08 4.50
C SER A 164 2.44 0.04 3.84
N GLU A 165 3.40 -0.51 4.57
CA GLU A 165 4.32 -1.49 4.02
C GLU A 165 4.87 -2.42 5.10
N TRP A 166 5.14 -3.67 4.71
CA TRP A 166 5.81 -4.64 5.56
C TRP A 166 7.29 -4.75 5.14
N SER A 167 8.23 -4.59 6.10
CA SER A 167 9.66 -4.68 5.81
C SER A 167 10.03 -6.04 5.20
N ARG A 168 10.98 -6.05 4.26
CA ARG A 168 11.39 -7.28 3.55
C ARG A 168 11.97 -8.35 4.47
N ASP A 169 12.56 -7.94 5.59
CA ASP A 169 13.08 -8.88 6.61
C ASP A 169 11.97 -9.44 7.53
N GLY A 170 10.74 -9.01 7.33
CA GLY A 170 9.56 -9.46 8.07
C GLY A 170 9.42 -8.90 9.48
N LYS A 171 10.31 -8.00 9.91
CA LYS A 171 10.34 -7.58 11.31
C LYS A 171 9.39 -6.45 11.67
N HIS A 172 9.09 -5.56 10.71
CA HIS A 172 8.31 -4.35 10.97
C HIS A 172 7.23 -4.15 9.91
N LEU A 173 6.07 -3.67 10.35
CA LEU A 173 5.00 -3.15 9.51
C LEU A 173 4.93 -1.64 9.74
N LEU A 174 5.04 -0.85 8.66
CA LEU A 174 4.72 0.58 8.69
C LEU A 174 3.21 0.78 8.58
N PHE A 175 2.70 1.72 9.33
CA PHE A 175 1.32 2.16 9.26
C PHE A 175 1.21 3.63 9.64
N CYS A 176 0.19 4.30 9.12
CA CYS A 176 -0.17 5.64 9.55
C CYS A 176 -1.26 5.56 10.61
N SER A 177 -1.14 6.38 11.66
CA SER A 177 -2.19 6.56 12.67
C SER A 177 -2.68 7.99 12.67
N GLN A 178 -4.01 8.18 12.67
CA GLN A 178 -4.61 9.51 12.72
C GLN A 178 -4.74 9.96 14.17
N GLY A 179 -3.74 10.70 14.63
CA GLY A 179 -3.73 11.31 15.97
C GLY A 179 -4.69 12.49 16.08
N LYS A 180 -5.13 12.78 17.29
CA LYS A 180 -6.09 13.88 17.56
C LYS A 180 -5.49 15.27 17.33
N ASP A 181 -4.20 15.43 17.62
CA ASP A 181 -3.53 16.74 17.67
C ASP A 181 -2.48 16.93 16.56
N THR A 182 -1.98 15.85 15.98
CA THR A 182 -0.88 15.85 15.01
C THR A 182 -1.33 15.61 13.56
N GLY A 183 -2.55 15.08 13.36
CA GLY A 183 -2.99 14.61 12.06
C GLY A 183 -2.56 13.15 11.84
N PHE A 184 -1.94 12.86 10.70
CA PHE A 184 -1.39 11.52 10.44
C PHE A 184 0.07 11.45 10.86
N ASP A 185 0.39 10.50 11.71
CA ASP A 185 1.75 10.15 12.13
C ASP A 185 2.17 8.80 11.52
N LEU A 186 3.44 8.63 11.19
CA LEU A 186 3.99 7.36 10.73
C LEU A 186 4.55 6.54 11.89
N TRP A 187 4.12 5.29 11.98
CA TRP A 187 4.49 4.34 13.02
C TRP A 187 5.04 3.05 12.45
N ALA A 188 5.85 2.35 13.24
CA ALA A 188 6.27 0.98 12.97
C ALA A 188 5.76 0.03 14.05
N LEU A 189 5.21 -1.11 13.62
CA LEU A 189 4.77 -2.21 14.47
C LEU A 189 5.77 -3.36 14.34
N PRO A 190 6.46 -3.79 15.44
CA PRO A 190 7.23 -5.03 15.43
C PRO A 190 6.30 -6.22 15.20
N MET A 191 6.65 -7.09 14.23
CA MET A 191 5.83 -8.25 13.89
C MET A 191 6.10 -9.48 14.76
N SER A 192 7.02 -9.35 15.71
CA SER A 192 7.35 -10.39 16.70
C SER A 192 7.53 -9.76 18.10
N GLY A 193 7.51 -10.60 19.14
CA GLY A 193 7.62 -10.15 20.52
C GLY A 193 6.32 -9.54 21.04
N ASP A 194 6.42 -8.47 21.80
CA ASP A 194 5.30 -7.77 22.43
C ASP A 194 4.45 -6.91 21.47
N LYS A 195 4.88 -6.81 20.20
CA LYS A 195 4.21 -6.05 19.14
C LYS A 195 3.80 -4.63 19.57
N LYS A 196 4.67 -3.96 20.32
CA LYS A 196 4.42 -2.59 20.78
C LYS A 196 4.83 -1.58 19.70
N PRO A 197 3.88 -0.78 19.14
CA PRO A 197 4.21 0.20 18.12
C PRO A 197 5.12 1.29 18.66
N PHE A 198 5.97 1.85 17.78
CA PHE A 198 6.78 3.03 18.06
C PHE A 198 6.71 4.03 16.90
N PRO A 199 6.82 5.35 17.17
CA PRO A 199 6.76 6.35 16.13
C PRO A 199 8.04 6.33 15.28
N VAL A 200 7.86 6.47 13.95
CA VAL A 200 8.92 6.67 12.96
C VAL A 200 9.03 8.16 12.64
N ALA A 201 7.91 8.78 12.27
CA ALA A 201 7.79 10.21 12.12
C ALA A 201 6.49 10.65 12.83
N LYS A 202 6.65 11.56 13.79
CA LYS A 202 5.55 12.08 14.59
C LYS A 202 5.83 13.54 14.94
N ALA A 203 5.22 14.44 14.20
CA ALA A 203 5.37 15.85 14.38
C ALA A 203 3.99 16.55 14.33
N ARG A 204 3.98 17.87 14.23
CA ARG A 204 2.72 18.63 14.01
C ARG A 204 2.26 18.64 12.56
N PHE A 205 2.95 17.91 11.71
CA PHE A 205 2.73 17.82 10.28
C PHE A 205 2.01 16.53 9.94
N VAL A 206 1.62 16.37 8.70
CA VAL A 206 1.05 15.13 8.19
C VAL A 206 2.19 14.24 7.70
N GLU A 207 2.33 13.03 8.26
CA GLU A 207 3.28 12.02 7.81
C GLU A 207 2.53 10.78 7.31
N LEU A 208 2.64 10.50 6.01
CA LEU A 208 1.85 9.47 5.34
C LEU A 208 2.72 8.52 4.51
N PHE A 209 2.19 7.32 4.26
CA PHE A 209 2.66 6.37 3.27
C PHE A 209 4.15 6.04 3.39
N GLY A 210 4.54 5.55 4.57
CA GLY A 210 5.89 5.09 4.81
C GLY A 210 6.26 3.90 3.91
N SER A 211 7.47 3.92 3.35
CA SER A 211 8.04 2.83 2.55
C SER A 211 9.49 2.57 2.94
N PHE A 212 9.90 1.31 2.91
CA PHE A 212 11.29 0.93 3.17
C PHE A 212 12.13 0.93 1.89
N SER A 213 13.40 1.29 2.01
CA SER A 213 14.36 0.95 0.94
C SER A 213 14.50 -0.58 0.80
N PRO A 214 14.85 -1.08 -0.39
CA PRO A 214 15.00 -2.53 -0.62
C PRO A 214 15.99 -3.22 0.33
N ASP A 215 16.98 -2.49 0.82
CA ASP A 215 17.98 -2.98 1.80
C ASP A 215 17.57 -2.72 3.26
N GLY A 216 16.41 -2.10 3.50
CA GLY A 216 15.86 -1.78 4.81
C GLY A 216 16.65 -0.75 5.62
N ARG A 217 17.55 0.01 4.97
CA ARG A 217 18.42 0.98 5.65
C ARG A 217 17.81 2.36 5.75
N TYR A 218 16.87 2.67 4.90
CA TYR A 218 16.18 3.95 4.82
C TYR A 218 14.68 3.74 4.79
N GLY A 219 13.96 4.74 5.25
CA GLY A 219 12.52 4.89 5.06
C GLY A 219 12.21 6.15 4.26
N THR A 220 11.17 6.11 3.45
CA THR A 220 10.59 7.30 2.83
C THR A 220 9.19 7.51 3.33
N TYR A 221 8.75 8.75 3.40
CA TYR A 221 7.37 9.11 3.73
C TYR A 221 7.02 10.47 3.13
N PHE A 222 5.75 10.76 3.01
CA PHE A 222 5.25 12.07 2.60
C PHE A 222 5.02 12.94 3.82
N SER A 223 5.43 14.21 3.77
CA SER A 223 5.10 15.20 4.80
C SER A 223 4.87 16.57 4.20
N ASP A 224 4.04 17.36 4.87
CA ASP A 224 3.78 18.77 4.55
C ASP A 224 4.63 19.75 5.40
N GLU A 225 5.70 19.26 6.01
CA GLU A 225 6.61 20.04 6.88
C GLU A 225 7.17 21.30 6.19
N SER A 226 7.43 21.23 4.89
CA SER A 226 7.90 22.39 4.09
C SER A 226 6.78 23.37 3.70
N GLY A 227 5.53 23.11 4.11
CA GLY A 227 4.34 23.86 3.72
C GLY A 227 3.63 23.29 2.47
N ARG A 228 4.13 22.20 1.90
CA ARG A 228 3.51 21.40 0.83
C ARG A 228 3.92 19.95 0.99
N MET A 229 3.12 19.03 0.41
CA MET A 229 3.46 17.61 0.43
C MET A 229 4.73 17.33 -0.37
N GLU A 230 5.74 16.78 0.30
CA GLU A 230 7.03 16.36 -0.28
C GLU A 230 7.42 14.98 0.25
N VAL A 231 8.37 14.33 -0.42
CA VAL A 231 8.94 13.04 0.01
C VAL A 231 10.15 13.31 0.87
N TYR A 232 10.14 12.72 2.05
CA TYR A 232 11.26 12.75 2.99
C TYR A 232 11.94 11.38 3.04
N VAL A 233 13.23 11.38 3.28
CA VAL A 233 14.06 10.18 3.46
C VAL A 233 14.70 10.24 4.84
N GLN A 234 14.59 9.16 5.60
CA GLN A 234 15.15 9.04 6.93
C GLN A 234 15.96 7.74 7.08
#